data_71488efcb429bd72e4689ba5f5230c2b
#
_entry.id   71488efcb429bd72e4689ba5f5230c2b
#
_cell.length_a   1.000
_cell.length_b   1.000
_cell.length_c   1.000
_cell.angle_alpha   90.00
_cell.angle_beta   90.00
_cell.angle_gamma   90.00
#
_symmetry.space_group_name_H-M   'P 1'
#
loop_
_entity.id
_entity.type
_entity.pdbx_description
1 polymer ?
#
loop_
_entity_poly.entity_id
_entity_poly.type
_entity_poly.pdbx_seq_one_letter_code
_entity_poly.pdbx_strand_id
1 'polypeptide(L)'
;ILLLVPFSEAFSAESTDTPSTLTLSLNEDNIHVYQDSDGHTVVVGLVENNNSLTPVTGVQIQVNFYDDINPVPLEVVQGNTILEVISANGKSPFSIRSASPNPQITQASVSLSSPPVPSNPKHSGLTVYSTDVFLDDSFRFSGILHNGGAPNSNTNVYLAFYDGFEPPRILGVSTIELGNVGSNAEVSFNLDEVIDSRAVGFFLFAESNIFVSDFVNIKIPPRQIVDKLITISDVSVEDTNGNKISELSVGSPVHIKSETLIQFASEESDETAYTYYVQVKESGKMPYVEYIGKFDGRFIGTGIQTQTIDWIPEKTGLFFIETFVWDRNNVPIAEQGPFVLIIVN
;
A
#
# COMPACT_ATOMS: atom_id res chain seq x y z
N ILE A 1 -23.78 36.19 -84.16
CA ILE A 1 -24.16 35.56 -82.87
C ILE A 1 -22.87 35.10 -82.18
N LEU A 2 -22.46 35.86 -81.19
CA LEU A 2 -21.27 35.58 -80.37
C LEU A 2 -21.71 34.85 -79.10
N LEU A 3 -21.32 33.59 -78.91
CA LEU A 3 -21.56 32.84 -77.69
C LEU A 3 -20.47 33.17 -76.68
N LEU A 4 -20.84 33.81 -75.57
CA LEU A 4 -19.99 33.97 -74.40
C LEU A 4 -20.11 32.72 -73.55
N VAL A 5 -19.02 31.99 -73.29
CA VAL A 5 -18.90 30.94 -72.33
C VAL A 5 -18.37 31.54 -71.02
N PRO A 6 -19.04 31.39 -69.91
CA PRO A 6 -18.50 31.86 -68.62
C PRO A 6 -17.43 30.88 -68.15
N PHE A 7 -16.19 31.40 -67.92
CA PHE A 7 -15.17 30.70 -67.15
C PHE A 7 -15.56 30.75 -65.67
N SER A 8 -15.81 29.59 -65.13
CA SER A 8 -15.95 29.39 -63.66
C SER A 8 -14.57 29.11 -63.09
N GLU A 9 -13.95 30.09 -62.46
CA GLU A 9 -12.75 29.85 -61.61
C GLU A 9 -13.20 29.07 -60.37
N ALA A 10 -12.73 27.82 -60.26
CA ALA A 10 -12.83 27.06 -59.03
C ALA A 10 -11.79 27.60 -58.05
N PHE A 11 -12.21 28.39 -57.08
CA PHE A 11 -11.39 28.67 -55.89
C PHE A 11 -11.21 27.37 -55.12
N SER A 12 -10.00 26.82 -55.17
CA SER A 12 -9.53 25.83 -54.22
C SER A 12 -9.37 26.54 -52.87
N ALA A 13 -10.26 26.29 -51.94
CA ALA A 13 -10.07 26.67 -50.56
C ALA A 13 -8.87 25.88 -50.02
N GLU A 14 -7.75 26.56 -49.85
CA GLU A 14 -6.67 26.05 -48.99
C GLU A 14 -7.28 25.87 -47.59
N SER A 15 -7.42 24.62 -47.16
CA SER A 15 -7.66 24.32 -45.76
C SER A 15 -6.42 24.81 -44.99
N THR A 16 -6.53 25.92 -44.32
CA THR A 16 -5.57 26.29 -43.28
C THR A 16 -5.74 25.29 -42.15
N ASP A 17 -5.04 24.15 -42.24
CA ASP A 17 -4.82 23.28 -41.10
C ASP A 17 -4.05 24.09 -40.05
N THR A 18 -4.77 24.69 -39.14
CA THR A 18 -4.17 25.17 -37.90
C THR A 18 -3.59 23.92 -37.23
N PRO A 19 -2.29 23.89 -36.93
CA PRO A 19 -1.69 22.75 -36.27
C PRO A 19 -2.46 22.52 -34.97
N SER A 20 -3.18 21.39 -34.85
CA SER A 20 -3.88 21.01 -33.63
C SER A 20 -2.82 20.91 -32.55
N THR A 21 -2.89 21.82 -31.56
CA THR A 21 -1.96 21.79 -30.45
C THR A 21 -2.23 20.49 -29.66
N LEU A 22 -1.25 19.59 -29.61
CA LEU A 22 -1.34 18.37 -28.85
C LEU A 22 -1.45 18.70 -27.37
N THR A 23 -2.43 18.12 -26.71
CA THR A 23 -2.74 18.40 -25.30
C THR A 23 -2.50 17.16 -24.45
N LEU A 24 -1.59 17.30 -23.50
CA LEU A 24 -1.40 16.36 -22.40
C LEU A 24 -1.86 17.00 -21.09
N SER A 25 -2.37 16.22 -20.18
CA SER A 25 -2.63 16.65 -18.81
C SER A 25 -1.77 15.86 -17.82
N LEU A 26 -1.25 16.61 -16.87
CA LEU A 26 -0.59 16.10 -15.67
C LEU A 26 -1.36 16.72 -14.50
N ASN A 27 -2.04 15.90 -13.71
CA ASN A 27 -2.75 16.40 -12.54
C ASN A 27 -1.81 16.38 -11.33
N GLU A 28 -1.39 17.58 -10.91
CA GLU A 28 -0.46 17.75 -9.78
C GLU A 28 -1.05 17.24 -8.45
N ASP A 29 -2.37 17.29 -8.26
CA ASP A 29 -3.05 16.78 -7.07
C ASP A 29 -2.99 15.24 -6.96
N ASN A 30 -2.71 14.55 -8.06
CA ASN A 30 -2.62 13.09 -8.15
C ASN A 30 -1.19 12.56 -8.12
N ILE A 31 -0.22 13.41 -7.80
CA ILE A 31 1.18 13.02 -7.65
C ILE A 31 1.41 12.46 -6.25
N HIS A 32 2.14 11.37 -6.18
CA HIS A 32 2.58 10.79 -4.92
C HIS A 32 4.10 10.85 -4.81
N VAL A 33 4.58 11.25 -3.62
CA VAL A 33 6.01 11.38 -3.30
C VAL A 33 6.29 10.49 -2.09
N TYR A 34 7.31 9.65 -2.19
CA TYR A 34 7.73 8.77 -1.10
C TYR A 34 9.24 8.53 -1.13
N GLN A 35 9.79 8.00 -0.03
CA GLN A 35 11.16 7.49 -0.01
C GLN A 35 11.15 5.98 -0.18
N ASP A 36 12.03 5.47 -1.04
CA ASP A 36 12.22 4.03 -1.20
C ASP A 36 13.14 3.45 -0.09
N SER A 37 13.34 2.14 -0.13
CA SER A 37 14.18 1.42 0.85
C SER A 37 15.64 1.86 0.87
N ASP A 38 16.12 2.45 -0.22
CA ASP A 38 17.50 2.94 -0.36
C ASP A 38 17.64 4.41 0.07
N GLY A 39 16.54 5.05 0.46
CA GLY A 39 16.49 6.45 0.89
C GLY A 39 16.42 7.48 -0.23
N HIS A 40 16.16 7.07 -1.47
CA HIS A 40 15.88 7.99 -2.58
C HIS A 40 14.43 8.46 -2.52
N THR A 41 14.22 9.71 -2.90
CA THR A 41 12.86 10.23 -3.08
C THR A 41 12.34 9.82 -4.47
N VAL A 42 11.20 9.18 -4.50
CA VAL A 42 10.51 8.74 -5.72
C VAL A 42 9.24 9.53 -5.90
N VAL A 43 9.00 10.00 -7.12
CA VAL A 43 7.80 10.73 -7.52
C VAL A 43 7.09 9.92 -8.58
N VAL A 44 5.83 9.58 -8.32
CA VAL A 44 4.97 8.80 -9.23
C VAL A 44 3.70 9.57 -9.56
N GLY A 45 3.16 9.34 -10.73
CA GLY A 45 1.93 9.98 -11.17
C GLY A 45 1.46 9.43 -12.51
N LEU A 46 0.51 10.13 -13.13
CA LEU A 46 -0.14 9.75 -14.36
C LEU A 46 -0.16 10.92 -15.34
N VAL A 47 0.23 10.66 -16.58
CA VAL A 47 0.03 11.57 -17.71
C VAL A 47 -1.08 11.04 -18.60
N GLU A 48 -2.00 11.92 -19.00
CA GLU A 48 -3.10 11.59 -19.89
C GLU A 48 -2.95 12.30 -21.22
N ASN A 49 -3.15 11.55 -22.31
CA ASN A 49 -3.21 12.07 -23.65
C ASN A 49 -4.65 12.44 -24.03
N ASN A 50 -4.98 13.73 -23.98
CA ASN A 50 -6.32 14.24 -24.25
C ASN A 50 -6.62 14.40 -25.75
N ASN A 51 -5.71 13.97 -26.62
CA ASN A 51 -5.92 14.01 -28.05
C ASN A 51 -6.77 12.80 -28.48
N SER A 52 -7.88 13.04 -29.11
CA SER A 52 -8.85 12.00 -29.47
C SER A 52 -8.41 11.06 -30.59
N LEU A 53 -7.47 11.50 -31.44
CA LEU A 53 -7.04 10.75 -32.64
C LEU A 53 -5.54 10.56 -32.75
N THR A 54 -4.75 11.27 -31.95
CA THR A 54 -3.30 11.33 -32.14
C THR A 54 -2.57 10.71 -30.94
N PRO A 55 -1.94 9.54 -31.13
CA PRO A 55 -0.98 9.03 -30.16
C PRO A 55 0.23 9.95 -30.06
N VAL A 56 0.88 9.95 -28.89
CA VAL A 56 2.06 10.79 -28.63
C VAL A 56 3.23 9.95 -28.11
N THR A 57 4.43 10.40 -28.38
CA THR A 57 5.68 9.82 -27.90
C THR A 57 6.63 10.90 -27.39
N GLY A 58 7.74 10.48 -26.75
CA GLY A 58 8.75 11.37 -26.24
C GLY A 58 8.29 12.29 -25.12
N VAL A 59 7.30 11.81 -24.33
CA VAL A 59 6.76 12.57 -23.20
C VAL A 59 7.78 12.57 -22.07
N GLN A 60 8.39 13.74 -21.87
CA GLN A 60 9.39 13.95 -20.83
C GLN A 60 8.80 14.72 -19.65
N ILE A 61 9.16 14.28 -18.47
CA ILE A 61 8.71 14.83 -17.19
C ILE A 61 9.94 15.36 -16.46
N GLN A 62 9.83 16.57 -15.93
CA GLN A 62 10.81 17.15 -15.04
C GLN A 62 10.26 17.15 -13.63
N VAL A 63 11.04 16.62 -12.69
CA VAL A 63 10.78 16.66 -11.26
C VAL A 63 11.81 17.56 -10.61
N ASN A 64 11.34 18.54 -9.85
CA ASN A 64 12.18 19.39 -9.02
C ASN A 64 11.96 18.99 -7.56
N PHE A 65 13.01 18.61 -6.87
CA PHE A 65 13.00 18.19 -5.47
C PHE A 65 13.43 19.33 -4.56
N TYR A 66 12.70 19.58 -3.47
CA TYR A 66 12.92 20.71 -2.57
C TYR A 66 13.03 20.26 -1.12
N ASP A 67 13.66 21.12 -0.31
CA ASP A 67 13.50 21.14 1.16
C ASP A 67 12.36 22.08 1.56
N ASP A 68 12.05 22.14 2.85
CA ASP A 68 10.99 23.00 3.41
C ASP A 68 11.36 24.50 3.48
N ILE A 69 12.61 24.86 3.18
CA ILE A 69 13.16 26.16 3.52
C ILE A 69 13.44 26.99 2.26
N ASN A 70 13.97 26.35 1.21
CA ASN A 70 14.47 27.05 0.02
C ASN A 70 13.55 26.92 -1.18
N PRO A 71 13.27 28.02 -1.89
CA PRO A 71 12.52 27.97 -3.15
C PRO A 71 13.34 27.43 -4.34
N VAL A 72 14.65 27.21 -4.15
CA VAL A 72 15.54 26.66 -5.17
C VAL A 72 15.57 25.13 -5.01
N PRO A 73 15.32 24.37 -6.09
CA PRO A 73 15.37 22.91 -6.00
C PRO A 73 16.76 22.43 -5.56
N LEU A 74 16.78 21.45 -4.66
CA LEU A 74 17.98 20.71 -4.27
C LEU A 74 18.50 19.87 -5.43
N GLU A 75 17.56 19.34 -6.23
CA GLU A 75 17.84 18.48 -7.36
C GLU A 75 16.76 18.62 -8.44
N VAL A 76 17.14 18.49 -9.69
CA VAL A 76 16.24 18.46 -10.85
C VAL A 76 16.52 17.20 -11.65
N VAL A 77 15.53 16.34 -11.81
CA VAL A 77 15.63 15.08 -12.57
C VAL A 77 14.64 15.09 -13.71
N GLN A 78 15.09 14.63 -14.88
CA GLN A 78 14.21 14.39 -16.02
C GLN A 78 14.06 12.88 -16.25
N GLY A 79 12.85 12.46 -16.59
CA GLY A 79 12.51 11.10 -16.94
C GLY A 79 11.41 11.04 -17.97
N ASN A 80 11.04 9.85 -18.38
CA ASN A 80 9.98 9.61 -19.35
C ASN A 80 8.77 8.95 -18.68
N THR A 81 7.64 8.98 -19.38
CA THR A 81 6.51 8.10 -19.07
C THR A 81 6.92 6.63 -19.23
N ILE A 82 6.23 5.73 -18.52
CA ILE A 82 6.48 4.28 -18.59
C ILE A 82 6.24 3.75 -20.01
N LEU A 83 5.09 4.10 -20.60
CA LEU A 83 4.83 3.78 -22.01
C LEU A 83 5.60 4.74 -22.93
N GLU A 84 6.27 4.18 -23.92
CA GLU A 84 6.96 4.94 -24.97
C GLU A 84 5.96 5.69 -25.85
N VAL A 85 4.81 5.07 -26.14
CA VAL A 85 3.73 5.67 -26.92
C VAL A 85 2.44 5.66 -26.11
N ILE A 86 1.90 6.85 -25.84
CA ILE A 86 0.59 7.00 -25.19
C ILE A 86 -0.48 7.11 -26.29
N SER A 87 -1.35 6.13 -26.36
CA SER A 87 -2.45 6.09 -27.34
C SER A 87 -3.35 7.33 -27.24
N ALA A 88 -4.13 7.59 -28.28
CA ALA A 88 -5.18 8.61 -28.26
C ALA A 88 -6.17 8.33 -27.14
N ASN A 89 -6.54 9.34 -26.34
CA ASN A 89 -7.33 9.22 -25.09
C ASN A 89 -6.74 8.23 -24.08
N GLY A 90 -5.47 7.87 -24.23
CA GLY A 90 -4.77 6.94 -23.34
C GLY A 90 -4.06 7.65 -22.20
N LYS A 91 -3.43 6.84 -21.35
CA LYS A 91 -2.68 7.32 -20.20
C LYS A 91 -1.41 6.51 -20.02
N SER A 92 -0.42 7.10 -19.37
CA SER A 92 0.79 6.40 -18.96
C SER A 92 1.23 6.84 -17.58
N PRO A 93 1.54 5.92 -16.68
CA PRO A 93 2.19 6.26 -15.41
C PRO A 93 3.62 6.77 -15.70
N PHE A 94 4.20 7.42 -14.68
CA PHE A 94 5.61 7.68 -14.59
C PHE A 94 6.11 7.40 -13.17
N SER A 95 7.41 7.11 -13.08
CA SER A 95 8.12 6.93 -11.81
C SER A 95 9.51 7.53 -11.97
N ILE A 96 9.81 8.59 -11.22
CA ILE A 96 11.07 9.32 -11.30
C ILE A 96 11.71 9.37 -9.92
N ARG A 97 12.94 8.90 -9.86
CA ARG A 97 13.73 8.74 -8.63
C ARG A 97 14.81 9.80 -8.57
N SER A 98 15.07 10.37 -7.36
CA SER A 98 16.21 11.25 -7.14
C SER A 98 17.53 10.52 -7.43
N ALA A 99 18.54 11.22 -7.90
CA ALA A 99 19.82 10.61 -8.31
C ALA A 99 20.60 10.05 -7.12
N SER A 100 20.40 10.63 -5.93
CA SER A 100 21.03 10.15 -4.70
C SER A 100 20.06 10.17 -3.51
N PRO A 101 20.27 9.30 -2.50
CA PRO A 101 19.53 9.37 -1.24
C PRO A 101 19.76 10.74 -0.58
N ASN A 102 18.67 11.44 -0.28
CA ASN A 102 18.74 12.73 0.37
C ASN A 102 17.54 12.95 1.31
N PRO A 103 17.75 12.84 2.65
CA PRO A 103 16.69 13.02 3.63
C PRO A 103 16.20 14.47 3.76
N GLN A 104 16.86 15.44 3.13
CA GLN A 104 16.44 16.84 3.10
C GLN A 104 15.32 17.10 2.09
N ILE A 105 15.10 16.20 1.16
CA ILE A 105 14.01 16.31 0.20
C ILE A 105 12.69 16.01 0.93
N THR A 106 11.82 16.99 1.02
CA THR A 106 10.50 16.91 1.67
C THR A 106 9.35 17.15 0.71
N GLN A 107 9.62 17.80 -0.43
CA GLN A 107 8.62 18.19 -1.41
C GLN A 107 9.14 17.96 -2.83
N ALA A 108 8.21 17.81 -3.77
CA ALA A 108 8.54 17.76 -5.20
C ALA A 108 7.49 18.52 -6.01
N SER A 109 7.92 19.15 -7.10
CA SER A 109 7.04 19.65 -8.15
C SER A 109 7.32 18.93 -9.45
N VAL A 110 6.28 18.75 -10.26
CA VAL A 110 6.34 18.00 -11.51
C VAL A 110 5.81 18.84 -12.65
N SER A 111 6.48 18.78 -13.80
CA SER A 111 6.05 19.46 -15.01
C SER A 111 6.42 18.64 -16.25
N LEU A 112 5.73 18.89 -17.36
CA LEU A 112 6.14 18.39 -18.66
C LEU A 112 7.30 19.24 -19.16
N SER A 113 8.44 18.60 -19.48
CA SER A 113 9.67 19.32 -19.85
C SER A 113 9.79 19.63 -21.35
N SER A 114 9.01 18.96 -22.20
CA SER A 114 9.00 19.16 -23.64
C SER A 114 7.60 18.98 -24.23
N PRO A 115 7.28 19.66 -25.35
CA PRO A 115 6.05 19.40 -26.07
C PRO A 115 6.01 17.95 -26.57
N PRO A 116 4.83 17.29 -26.52
CA PRO A 116 4.70 15.93 -27.04
C PRO A 116 4.84 15.89 -28.55
N VAL A 117 5.34 14.76 -29.04
CA VAL A 117 5.52 14.51 -30.48
C VAL A 117 4.45 13.55 -30.97
N PRO A 118 3.78 13.83 -32.12
CA PRO A 118 2.85 12.86 -32.70
C PRO A 118 3.55 11.54 -33.04
N SER A 119 2.87 10.43 -32.82
CA SER A 119 3.40 9.10 -33.12
C SER A 119 2.38 8.24 -33.86
N ASN A 120 2.86 7.18 -34.47
CA ASN A 120 1.99 6.06 -34.86
C ASN A 120 1.63 5.26 -33.62
N PRO A 121 0.39 4.70 -33.53
CA PRO A 121 0.03 3.81 -32.44
C PRO A 121 0.88 2.53 -32.49
N LYS A 122 1.27 1.99 -31.33
CA LYS A 122 1.72 0.61 -31.25
C LYS A 122 0.54 -0.33 -31.49
N HIS A 123 0.80 -1.49 -32.04
CA HIS A 123 -0.25 -2.47 -32.32
C HIS A 123 -0.69 -3.17 -31.04
N SER A 124 -1.99 -3.45 -30.91
CA SER A 124 -2.50 -4.34 -29.87
C SER A 124 -2.13 -5.78 -30.23
N GLY A 125 -1.11 -6.31 -29.59
CA GLY A 125 -0.59 -7.66 -29.86
C GLY A 125 -0.23 -8.42 -28.59
N LEU A 126 -0.23 -7.73 -27.45
CA LEU A 126 0.01 -8.30 -26.14
C LEU A 126 -1.31 -8.40 -25.35
N THR A 127 -1.46 -9.47 -24.60
CA THR A 127 -2.54 -9.61 -23.63
C THR A 127 -1.94 -10.08 -22.31
N VAL A 128 -2.34 -9.46 -21.20
CA VAL A 128 -1.89 -9.82 -19.86
C VAL A 128 -3.04 -10.31 -19.00
N TYR A 129 -2.81 -11.36 -18.24
CA TYR A 129 -3.78 -11.98 -17.36
C TYR A 129 -3.21 -12.11 -15.96
N SER A 130 -4.03 -11.80 -14.96
CA SER A 130 -3.76 -12.15 -13.57
C SER A 130 -4.16 -13.60 -13.32
N THR A 131 -3.30 -14.38 -12.71
CA THR A 131 -3.62 -15.74 -12.23
C THR A 131 -3.87 -15.75 -10.75
N ASP A 132 -3.02 -15.07 -9.97
CA ASP A 132 -3.13 -15.01 -8.52
C ASP A 132 -2.75 -13.62 -8.00
N VAL A 133 -3.44 -13.16 -6.95
CA VAL A 133 -3.15 -11.91 -6.22
C VAL A 133 -3.31 -12.17 -4.73
N PHE A 134 -2.25 -11.97 -3.97
CA PHE A 134 -2.24 -12.10 -2.51
C PHE A 134 -1.63 -10.88 -1.86
N LEU A 135 -2.17 -10.50 -0.71
CA LEU A 135 -1.63 -9.46 0.14
C LEU A 135 -1.65 -9.94 1.59
N ASP A 136 -0.49 -10.32 2.08
CA ASP A 136 -0.23 -10.61 3.49
C ASP A 136 0.88 -9.66 4.02
N ASP A 137 2.03 -10.17 4.39
CA ASP A 137 3.19 -9.35 4.78
C ASP A 137 3.88 -8.70 3.56
N SER A 138 3.77 -9.32 2.38
CA SER A 138 4.17 -8.77 1.08
C SER A 138 3.04 -8.91 0.06
N PHE A 139 3.11 -8.13 -1.00
CA PHE A 139 2.25 -8.29 -2.17
C PHE A 139 2.86 -9.35 -3.08
N ARG A 140 2.11 -10.41 -3.33
CA ARG A 140 2.50 -11.48 -4.26
C ARG A 140 1.52 -11.53 -5.42
N PHE A 141 2.06 -11.54 -6.60
CA PHE A 141 1.30 -11.52 -7.84
C PHE A 141 1.86 -12.54 -8.82
N SER A 142 1.00 -13.24 -9.51
CA SER A 142 1.35 -14.10 -10.64
C SER A 142 0.46 -13.78 -11.83
N GLY A 143 1.03 -13.86 -13.03
CA GLY A 143 0.32 -13.58 -14.26
C GLY A 143 0.92 -14.27 -15.47
N ILE A 144 0.24 -14.16 -16.58
CA ILE A 144 0.65 -14.69 -17.88
C ILE A 144 0.56 -13.56 -18.91
N LEU A 145 1.61 -13.39 -19.70
CA LEU A 145 1.60 -12.58 -20.90
C LEU A 145 1.46 -13.49 -22.11
N HIS A 146 0.51 -13.20 -22.98
CA HIS A 146 0.34 -13.82 -24.28
C HIS A 146 0.70 -12.83 -25.39
N ASN A 147 1.60 -13.23 -26.30
CA ASN A 147 1.93 -12.49 -27.51
C ASN A 147 1.18 -13.08 -28.70
N GLY A 148 0.07 -12.48 -29.11
CA GLY A 148 -0.70 -12.87 -30.29
C GLY A 148 -0.12 -12.39 -31.61
N GLY A 149 0.97 -11.64 -31.59
CA GLY A 149 1.61 -11.02 -32.76
C GLY A 149 2.91 -11.71 -33.21
N ALA A 150 3.70 -10.97 -33.98
CA ALA A 150 5.05 -11.36 -34.38
C ALA A 150 5.99 -11.45 -33.16
N PRO A 151 7.16 -12.12 -33.29
CA PRO A 151 8.19 -12.08 -32.25
C PRO A 151 8.57 -10.62 -31.94
N ASN A 152 8.75 -10.33 -30.68
CA ASN A 152 9.08 -8.97 -30.20
C ASN A 152 10.24 -9.00 -29.19
N SER A 153 10.76 -7.83 -28.86
CA SER A 153 11.85 -7.63 -27.91
C SER A 153 11.54 -6.52 -26.93
N ASN A 154 12.32 -6.43 -25.87
CA ASN A 154 12.13 -5.42 -24.81
C ASN A 154 10.71 -5.42 -24.27
N THR A 155 10.19 -6.63 -24.04
CA THR A 155 8.85 -6.79 -23.50
C THR A 155 8.89 -6.62 -21.99
N ASN A 156 8.12 -5.68 -21.47
CA ASN A 156 7.98 -5.42 -20.06
C ASN A 156 6.51 -5.51 -19.67
N VAL A 157 6.27 -6.01 -18.47
CA VAL A 157 4.97 -5.99 -17.79
C VAL A 157 5.07 -4.99 -16.65
N TYR A 158 4.04 -4.19 -16.50
CA TYR A 158 3.98 -3.12 -15.52
C TYR A 158 2.77 -3.28 -14.60
N LEU A 159 2.97 -3.00 -13.32
CA LEU A 159 1.92 -2.90 -12.32
C LEU A 159 1.96 -1.47 -11.75
N ALA A 160 0.95 -0.66 -12.05
CA ALA A 160 0.82 0.67 -11.48
C ALA A 160 -0.21 0.64 -10.35
N PHE A 161 0.26 0.64 -9.10
CA PHE A 161 -0.57 0.57 -7.90
C PHE A 161 -1.28 1.89 -7.66
N TYR A 162 -2.53 1.84 -7.21
CA TYR A 162 -3.33 3.02 -6.97
C TYR A 162 -4.14 2.93 -5.66
N ASP A 163 -4.49 4.10 -5.10
CA ASP A 163 -5.29 4.24 -3.90
C ASP A 163 -6.81 4.29 -4.18
N GLY A 164 -7.59 4.37 -3.12
CA GLY A 164 -9.06 4.41 -3.19
C GLY A 164 -9.68 5.78 -3.47
N PHE A 165 -8.89 6.80 -3.85
CA PHE A 165 -9.44 8.12 -4.19
C PHE A 165 -10.09 8.14 -5.58
N GLU A 166 -10.90 9.16 -5.83
CA GLU A 166 -11.55 9.41 -7.11
C GLU A 166 -11.19 10.82 -7.61
N PRO A 167 -10.36 10.96 -8.66
CA PRO A 167 -9.66 9.91 -9.43
C PRO A 167 -8.54 9.24 -8.63
N PRO A 168 -8.20 7.97 -8.96
CA PRO A 168 -7.18 7.21 -8.23
C PRO A 168 -5.79 7.80 -8.45
N ARG A 169 -5.00 7.90 -7.37
CA ARG A 169 -3.60 8.35 -7.44
C ARG A 169 -2.68 7.14 -7.56
N ILE A 170 -1.65 7.27 -8.40
CA ILE A 170 -0.61 6.23 -8.49
C ILE A 170 0.29 6.33 -7.27
N LEU A 171 0.48 5.20 -6.58
CA LEU A 171 1.30 5.08 -5.37
C LEU A 171 2.69 4.47 -5.64
N GLY A 172 2.82 3.73 -6.74
CA GLY A 172 4.06 3.07 -7.14
C GLY A 172 3.89 2.38 -8.48
N VAL A 173 5.00 2.07 -9.13
CA VAL A 173 5.03 1.32 -10.39
C VAL A 173 6.13 0.27 -10.31
N SER A 174 5.75 -0.99 -10.50
CA SER A 174 6.69 -2.11 -10.61
C SER A 174 6.82 -2.56 -12.05
N THR A 175 8.01 -2.99 -12.41
CA THR A 175 8.36 -3.44 -13.77
C THR A 175 8.90 -4.86 -13.72
N ILE A 176 8.38 -5.73 -14.57
CA ILE A 176 8.86 -7.09 -14.77
C ILE A 176 9.38 -7.20 -16.21
N GLU A 177 10.68 -7.41 -16.36
CA GLU A 177 11.33 -7.52 -17.66
C GLU A 177 11.22 -8.96 -18.18
N LEU A 178 10.53 -9.15 -19.32
CA LEU A 178 10.42 -10.46 -19.99
C LEU A 178 11.37 -10.60 -21.17
N GLY A 179 11.91 -9.49 -21.69
CA GLY A 179 12.85 -9.48 -22.78
C GLY A 179 12.23 -9.86 -24.12
N ASN A 180 12.77 -10.91 -24.76
CA ASN A 180 12.30 -11.39 -26.07
C ASN A 180 11.15 -12.37 -25.91
N VAL A 181 10.04 -12.13 -26.60
CA VAL A 181 8.85 -13.00 -26.57
C VAL A 181 8.52 -13.47 -27.98
N GLY A 182 8.43 -14.79 -28.19
CA GLY A 182 8.14 -15.41 -29.48
C GLY A 182 6.71 -15.15 -29.96
N SER A 183 6.44 -15.42 -31.24
CA SER A 183 5.09 -15.37 -31.79
C SER A 183 4.20 -16.42 -31.16
N ASN A 184 2.98 -16.05 -30.79
CA ASN A 184 1.98 -16.90 -30.11
C ASN A 184 2.53 -17.56 -28.83
N ALA A 185 3.51 -16.95 -28.19
CA ALA A 185 4.11 -17.45 -26.95
C ALA A 185 3.32 -16.96 -25.72
N GLU A 186 3.26 -17.82 -24.72
CA GLU A 186 2.83 -17.48 -23.36
C GLU A 186 4.02 -17.48 -22.43
N VAL A 187 4.14 -16.45 -21.61
CA VAL A 187 5.22 -16.28 -20.63
C VAL A 187 4.60 -16.01 -19.28
N SER A 188 4.85 -16.91 -18.33
CA SER A 188 4.45 -16.69 -16.93
C SER A 188 5.43 -15.77 -16.25
N PHE A 189 4.92 -14.90 -15.37
CA PHE A 189 5.72 -13.98 -14.57
C PHE A 189 5.13 -13.85 -13.17
N ASN A 190 5.96 -13.44 -12.23
CA ASN A 190 5.60 -13.23 -10.84
C ASN A 190 6.27 -11.99 -10.27
N LEU A 191 5.70 -11.46 -9.21
CA LEU A 191 6.21 -10.33 -8.43
C LEU A 191 5.99 -10.64 -6.96
N ASP A 192 7.00 -10.36 -6.14
CA ASP A 192 6.92 -10.39 -4.67
C ASP A 192 7.64 -9.16 -4.15
N GLU A 193 6.89 -8.23 -3.58
CA GLU A 193 7.43 -6.96 -3.08
C GLU A 193 6.55 -6.34 -1.99
N VAL A 194 7.12 -5.40 -1.25
CA VAL A 194 6.36 -4.56 -0.32
C VAL A 194 5.80 -3.37 -1.07
N ILE A 195 4.48 -3.21 -1.04
CA ILE A 195 3.78 -2.09 -1.68
C ILE A 195 3.24 -1.11 -0.64
N ASP A 196 2.85 0.09 -1.08
CA ASP A 196 2.19 1.06 -0.21
C ASP A 196 0.89 0.46 0.37
N SER A 197 0.74 0.56 1.68
CA SER A 197 -0.40 -0.03 2.41
C SER A 197 -1.76 0.55 2.03
N ARG A 198 -1.80 1.71 1.36
CA ARG A 198 -3.01 2.37 0.85
C ARG A 198 -3.44 1.82 -0.51
N ALA A 199 -2.63 0.98 -1.15
CA ALA A 199 -2.97 0.42 -2.45
C ALA A 199 -4.22 -0.48 -2.36
N VAL A 200 -5.23 -0.17 -3.17
CA VAL A 200 -6.49 -0.93 -3.26
C VAL A 200 -6.62 -1.70 -4.57
N GLY A 201 -5.71 -1.46 -5.50
CA GLY A 201 -5.66 -2.11 -6.80
C GLY A 201 -4.46 -1.67 -7.60
N PHE A 202 -4.34 -2.24 -8.79
CA PHE A 202 -3.30 -1.86 -9.75
C PHE A 202 -3.80 -1.98 -11.18
N PHE A 203 -3.22 -1.17 -12.06
CA PHE A 203 -3.35 -1.35 -13.50
C PHE A 203 -2.23 -2.27 -13.96
N LEU A 204 -2.61 -3.39 -14.57
CA LEU A 204 -1.71 -4.35 -15.20
C LEU A 204 -1.70 -4.08 -16.71
N PHE A 205 -0.52 -3.88 -17.30
CA PHE A 205 -0.34 -3.65 -18.74
C PHE A 205 1.06 -4.06 -19.16
N ALA A 206 1.26 -4.19 -20.47
CA ALA A 206 2.55 -4.57 -21.04
C ALA A 206 2.87 -3.75 -22.30
N GLU A 207 4.14 -3.56 -22.55
CA GLU A 207 4.66 -2.95 -23.76
C GLU A 207 5.92 -3.66 -24.24
N SER A 208 6.08 -3.73 -25.56
CA SER A 208 7.30 -4.17 -26.23
C SER A 208 7.76 -3.11 -27.24
N ASN A 209 8.79 -3.42 -28.00
CA ASN A 209 9.25 -2.53 -29.08
C ASN A 209 8.16 -2.24 -30.13
N ILE A 210 7.21 -3.15 -30.37
CA ILE A 210 6.17 -3.02 -31.42
C ILE A 210 4.72 -3.18 -30.95
N PHE A 211 4.51 -3.80 -29.81
CA PHE A 211 3.18 -4.11 -29.30
C PHE A 211 2.91 -3.48 -27.93
N VAL A 212 1.64 -3.27 -27.65
CA VAL A 212 1.11 -2.84 -26.34
C VAL A 212 -0.11 -3.68 -26.00
N SER A 213 -0.37 -3.85 -24.70
CA SER A 213 -1.63 -4.41 -24.19
C SER A 213 -2.59 -3.30 -23.76
N ASP A 214 -3.85 -3.67 -23.58
CA ASP A 214 -4.80 -2.86 -22.82
C ASP A 214 -4.43 -2.80 -21.34
N PHE A 215 -4.96 -1.79 -20.64
CA PHE A 215 -4.88 -1.68 -19.18
C PHE A 215 -5.93 -2.57 -18.55
N VAL A 216 -5.50 -3.55 -17.75
CA VAL A 216 -6.36 -4.41 -16.96
C VAL A 216 -6.41 -3.88 -15.54
N ASN A 217 -7.59 -3.52 -15.05
CA ASN A 217 -7.77 -3.04 -13.69
C ASN A 217 -8.01 -4.24 -12.75
N ILE A 218 -7.09 -4.44 -11.81
CA ILE A 218 -7.15 -5.55 -10.85
C ILE A 218 -7.24 -4.97 -9.44
N LYS A 219 -8.23 -5.46 -8.68
CA LYS A 219 -8.37 -5.12 -7.26
C LYS A 219 -7.45 -6.00 -6.43
N ILE A 220 -6.78 -5.38 -5.46
CA ILE A 220 -6.03 -6.12 -4.45
C ILE A 220 -7.05 -6.64 -3.44
N PRO A 221 -7.05 -7.95 -3.12
CA PRO A 221 -7.86 -8.46 -2.03
C PRO A 221 -7.53 -7.68 -0.76
N PRO A 222 -8.51 -7.34 0.08
CA PRO A 222 -8.20 -6.76 1.37
C PRO A 222 -7.24 -7.72 2.07
N ARG A 223 -6.23 -7.16 2.77
CA ARG A 223 -5.40 -7.98 3.65
C ARG A 223 -6.35 -8.88 4.41
N GLN A 224 -6.12 -10.17 4.33
CA GLN A 224 -6.68 -11.06 5.32
C GLN A 224 -5.96 -10.66 6.61
N ILE A 225 -6.51 -9.68 7.29
CA ILE A 225 -6.23 -9.52 8.69
C ILE A 225 -6.72 -10.84 9.25
N VAL A 226 -5.79 -11.72 9.56
CA VAL A 226 -6.08 -12.84 10.46
C VAL A 226 -6.39 -12.09 11.74
N ASP A 227 -7.67 -11.76 11.95
CA ASP A 227 -8.13 -11.18 13.19
C ASP A 227 -7.87 -12.25 14.24
N LYS A 228 -6.69 -12.18 14.83
CA LYS A 228 -6.38 -12.93 16.04
C LYS A 228 -7.26 -12.32 17.10
N LEU A 229 -8.48 -12.80 17.17
CA LEU A 229 -9.36 -12.39 18.25
C LEU A 229 -8.80 -12.98 19.54
N ILE A 230 -8.19 -12.12 20.33
CA ILE A 230 -7.66 -12.44 21.65
C ILE A 230 -8.59 -11.78 22.66
N THR A 231 -9.20 -12.58 23.51
CA THR A 231 -10.17 -12.11 24.51
C THR A 231 -9.77 -12.62 25.87
N ILE A 232 -9.60 -11.74 26.86
CA ILE A 232 -9.45 -12.13 28.26
C ILE A 232 -10.85 -12.47 28.76
N SER A 233 -11.12 -13.76 28.89
CA SER A 233 -12.47 -14.29 29.20
C SER A 233 -12.78 -14.36 30.68
N ASP A 234 -11.77 -14.58 31.54
CA ASP A 234 -11.91 -14.64 33.00
C ASP A 234 -10.67 -14.06 33.67
N VAL A 235 -10.88 -13.42 34.80
CA VAL A 235 -9.84 -12.96 35.72
C VAL A 235 -10.23 -13.35 37.14
N SER A 236 -9.33 -13.97 37.87
CA SER A 236 -9.55 -14.38 39.25
C SER A 236 -8.33 -14.11 40.11
N VAL A 237 -8.55 -13.96 41.39
CA VAL A 237 -7.50 -13.99 42.42
C VAL A 237 -7.60 -15.32 43.17
N GLU A 238 -6.48 -16.01 43.22
CA GLU A 238 -6.39 -17.33 43.84
C GLU A 238 -5.38 -17.31 45.00
N ASP A 239 -5.67 -18.09 46.05
CA ASP A 239 -4.70 -18.34 47.11
C ASP A 239 -3.58 -19.28 46.62
N THR A 240 -2.60 -19.55 47.47
CA THR A 240 -1.49 -20.48 47.15
C THR A 240 -1.92 -21.93 46.94
N ASN A 241 -3.17 -22.26 47.24
CA ASN A 241 -3.78 -23.60 47.02
C ASN A 241 -4.62 -23.62 45.72
N GLY A 242 -4.75 -22.50 45.01
CA GLY A 242 -5.55 -22.37 43.79
C GLY A 242 -7.05 -22.13 44.01
N ASN A 243 -7.46 -21.75 45.23
CA ASN A 243 -8.85 -21.40 45.51
C ASN A 243 -9.12 -19.95 45.17
N LYS A 244 -10.22 -19.67 44.45
CA LYS A 244 -10.64 -18.29 44.16
C LYS A 244 -11.06 -17.59 45.45
N ILE A 245 -10.51 -16.39 45.65
CA ILE A 245 -10.77 -15.56 46.85
C ILE A 245 -11.18 -14.14 46.45
N SER A 246 -12.01 -13.49 47.24
CA SER A 246 -12.39 -12.07 47.10
C SER A 246 -11.96 -11.20 48.30
N GLU A 247 -11.50 -11.84 49.39
CA GLU A 247 -10.99 -11.20 50.58
C GLU A 247 -9.66 -11.82 50.97
N LEU A 248 -8.70 -10.99 51.34
CA LEU A 248 -7.37 -11.44 51.77
C LEU A 248 -6.79 -10.51 52.84
N SER A 249 -5.74 -10.96 53.49
CA SER A 249 -5.02 -10.17 54.52
C SER A 249 -3.76 -9.55 53.93
N VAL A 250 -3.36 -8.40 54.49
CA VAL A 250 -2.05 -7.77 54.17
C VAL A 250 -0.92 -8.79 54.34
N GLY A 251 0.00 -8.81 53.40
CA GLY A 251 1.16 -9.71 53.40
C GLY A 251 0.88 -11.13 52.89
N SER A 252 -0.37 -11.46 52.54
CA SER A 252 -0.70 -12.78 52.02
C SER A 252 -0.38 -12.87 50.51
N PRO A 253 0.48 -13.79 50.07
CA PRO A 253 0.78 -13.94 48.63
C PRO A 253 -0.44 -14.55 47.93
N VAL A 254 -0.77 -13.99 46.77
CA VAL A 254 -1.85 -14.44 45.90
C VAL A 254 -1.44 -14.49 44.47
N HIS A 255 -2.14 -15.27 43.65
CA HIS A 255 -1.99 -15.36 42.22
C HIS A 255 -3.15 -14.62 41.53
N ILE A 256 -2.81 -13.61 40.71
CA ILE A 256 -3.77 -13.00 39.78
C ILE A 256 -3.70 -13.80 38.48
N LYS A 257 -4.77 -14.51 38.17
CA LYS A 257 -4.86 -15.45 37.06
C LYS A 257 -5.86 -14.94 36.05
N SER A 258 -5.47 -14.96 34.77
CA SER A 258 -6.35 -14.68 33.64
C SER A 258 -6.45 -15.88 32.71
N GLU A 259 -7.64 -16.10 32.17
CA GLU A 259 -7.87 -17.01 31.06
C GLU A 259 -8.07 -16.20 29.79
N THR A 260 -7.20 -16.43 28.79
CA THR A 260 -7.25 -15.74 27.52
C THR A 260 -7.64 -16.73 26.43
N LEU A 261 -8.78 -16.47 25.78
CA LEU A 261 -9.25 -17.21 24.62
C LEU A 261 -8.60 -16.64 23.35
N ILE A 262 -7.95 -17.49 22.59
CA ILE A 262 -7.32 -17.14 21.31
C ILE A 262 -8.08 -17.84 20.18
N GLN A 263 -8.59 -17.05 19.24
CA GLN A 263 -9.26 -17.52 18.04
C GLN A 263 -8.47 -17.03 16.83
N PHE A 264 -8.08 -17.94 15.96
CA PHE A 264 -7.41 -17.61 14.68
C PHE A 264 -8.37 -17.90 13.54
N ALA A 265 -8.34 -17.04 12.52
CA ALA A 265 -9.11 -17.27 11.31
C ALA A 265 -8.44 -18.30 10.36
N SER A 266 -7.14 -18.58 10.52
CA SER A 266 -6.40 -19.61 9.77
C SER A 266 -5.65 -20.57 10.69
N GLU A 267 -5.52 -21.83 10.26
CA GLU A 267 -4.82 -22.89 11.00
C GLU A 267 -3.28 -22.72 11.02
N GLU A 268 -2.72 -21.73 10.33
CA GLU A 268 -1.27 -21.61 10.07
C GLU A 268 -0.49 -20.67 11.00
N SER A 269 -1.11 -19.98 11.95
CA SER A 269 -0.30 -19.07 12.77
C SER A 269 0.13 -19.70 14.07
N ASP A 270 1.37 -20.05 14.14
CA ASP A 270 1.91 -20.90 15.20
C ASP A 270 2.15 -20.18 16.53
N GLU A 271 2.58 -18.93 16.55
CA GLU A 271 2.92 -18.25 17.78
C GLU A 271 2.59 -16.73 17.72
N THR A 272 2.03 -16.19 18.80
CA THR A 272 1.87 -14.76 18.99
C THR A 272 2.61 -14.30 20.22
N ALA A 273 3.68 -13.53 20.03
CA ALA A 273 4.41 -12.92 21.14
C ALA A 273 3.56 -11.82 21.78
N TYR A 274 3.47 -11.83 23.12
CA TYR A 274 2.72 -10.84 23.87
C TYR A 274 3.47 -10.41 25.14
N THR A 275 3.05 -9.28 25.69
CA THR A 275 3.32 -8.85 27.06
C THR A 275 1.99 -8.81 27.82
N TYR A 276 1.91 -9.54 28.89
CA TYR A 276 0.76 -9.54 29.80
C TYR A 276 1.01 -8.55 30.93
N TYR A 277 0.04 -7.70 31.21
CA TYR A 277 0.09 -6.72 32.29
C TYR A 277 -1.06 -6.94 33.27
N VAL A 278 -0.74 -6.81 34.55
CA VAL A 278 -1.71 -6.69 35.64
C VAL A 278 -1.49 -5.35 36.32
N GLN A 279 -2.55 -4.61 36.50
CA GLN A 279 -2.56 -3.36 37.25
C GLN A 279 -3.51 -3.49 38.44
N VAL A 280 -3.02 -3.28 39.65
CA VAL A 280 -3.83 -3.23 40.88
C VAL A 280 -3.96 -1.80 41.32
N LYS A 281 -5.19 -1.30 41.40
CA LYS A 281 -5.52 0.09 41.79
C LYS A 281 -6.32 0.11 43.10
N GLU A 282 -5.90 0.98 43.99
CA GLU A 282 -6.73 1.27 45.19
C GLU A 282 -7.99 2.06 44.79
N SER A 283 -9.14 1.65 45.27
CA SER A 283 -10.40 2.35 45.09
C SER A 283 -10.44 3.63 45.93
N GLY A 284 -10.79 4.74 45.33
CA GLY A 284 -10.92 6.01 46.03
C GLY A 284 -11.32 7.15 45.12
N LYS A 285 -11.40 8.38 45.64
CA LYS A 285 -11.72 9.58 44.85
C LYS A 285 -10.67 9.86 43.77
N MET A 286 -9.44 9.47 43.99
CA MET A 286 -8.36 9.43 43.04
C MET A 286 -7.73 8.04 43.08
N PRO A 287 -8.02 7.16 42.10
CA PRO A 287 -7.44 5.84 42.05
C PRO A 287 -5.91 5.90 42.00
N TYR A 288 -5.27 5.16 42.88
CA TYR A 288 -3.83 5.07 42.94
C TYR A 288 -3.38 3.67 42.52
N VAL A 289 -2.35 3.60 41.64
CA VAL A 289 -1.78 2.31 41.23
C VAL A 289 -0.86 1.81 42.34
N GLU A 290 -1.25 0.69 42.93
CA GLU A 290 -0.50 0.03 44.02
C GLU A 290 0.57 -0.90 43.47
N TYR A 291 0.21 -1.62 42.40
CA TYR A 291 1.08 -2.64 41.85
C TYR A 291 0.92 -2.73 40.34
N ILE A 292 2.04 -2.94 39.63
CA ILE A 292 2.07 -3.31 38.23
C ILE A 292 2.95 -4.55 38.08
N GLY A 293 2.33 -5.64 37.68
CA GLY A 293 3.01 -6.87 37.26
C GLY A 293 3.03 -7.01 35.76
N LYS A 294 4.10 -7.56 35.20
CA LYS A 294 4.18 -7.90 33.78
C LYS A 294 5.07 -9.09 33.54
N PHE A 295 4.75 -9.84 32.50
CA PHE A 295 5.69 -10.79 31.90
C PHE A 295 5.47 -10.91 30.40
N ASP A 296 6.49 -11.39 29.74
CA ASP A 296 6.52 -11.66 28.33
C ASP A 296 6.23 -13.13 28.05
N GLY A 297 5.27 -13.41 27.17
CA GLY A 297 4.84 -14.75 26.81
C GLY A 297 4.69 -14.95 25.31
N ARG A 298 4.22 -16.14 24.95
CA ARG A 298 3.78 -16.48 23.58
C ARG A 298 2.51 -17.28 23.66
N PHE A 299 1.51 -16.90 22.89
CA PHE A 299 0.35 -17.73 22.63
C PHE A 299 0.71 -18.76 21.56
N ILE A 300 0.37 -20.03 21.80
CA ILE A 300 0.64 -21.13 20.89
C ILE A 300 -0.69 -21.73 20.45
N GLY A 301 -0.98 -21.64 19.15
CA GLY A 301 -2.22 -22.18 18.58
C GLY A 301 -3.48 -21.45 19.07
N THR A 302 -4.62 -22.11 18.96
CA THR A 302 -5.96 -21.63 19.38
C THR A 302 -6.37 -22.23 20.72
N GLY A 303 -7.36 -21.62 21.36
CA GLY A 303 -7.95 -22.12 22.61
C GLY A 303 -7.68 -21.23 23.81
N ILE A 304 -7.96 -21.75 24.99
CA ILE A 304 -7.79 -21.04 26.27
C ILE A 304 -6.37 -21.24 26.77
N GLN A 305 -5.69 -20.15 27.06
CA GLN A 305 -4.37 -20.15 27.69
C GLN A 305 -4.41 -19.29 28.95
N THR A 306 -3.67 -19.74 29.97
CA THR A 306 -3.68 -19.10 31.29
C THR A 306 -2.41 -18.26 31.46
N GLN A 307 -2.58 -17.06 32.03
CA GLN A 307 -1.52 -16.16 32.49
C GLN A 307 -1.65 -15.95 33.99
N THR A 308 -0.54 -15.90 34.69
CA THR A 308 -0.52 -15.75 36.16
C THR A 308 0.57 -14.77 36.58
N ILE A 309 0.22 -13.87 37.50
CA ILE A 309 1.15 -12.93 38.14
C ILE A 309 0.94 -13.00 39.65
N ASP A 310 2.04 -13.05 40.38
CA ASP A 310 2.03 -13.04 41.84
C ASP A 310 1.90 -11.60 42.35
N TRP A 311 1.08 -11.43 43.41
CA TRP A 311 0.91 -10.18 44.12
C TRP A 311 0.88 -10.39 45.61
N ILE A 312 1.48 -9.51 46.38
CA ILE A 312 1.41 -9.47 47.85
C ILE A 312 0.89 -8.08 48.23
N PRO A 313 -0.32 -7.94 48.75
CA PRO A 313 -0.85 -6.65 49.18
C PRO A 313 -0.09 -6.11 50.38
N GLU A 314 0.30 -4.83 50.32
CA GLU A 314 1.06 -4.18 51.39
C GLU A 314 0.20 -3.38 52.36
N LYS A 315 -1.07 -3.10 52.02
CA LYS A 315 -1.99 -2.32 52.82
C LYS A 315 -3.43 -2.79 52.69
N THR A 316 -4.24 -2.43 53.70
CA THR A 316 -5.67 -2.70 53.69
C THR A 316 -6.41 -1.76 52.75
N GLY A 317 -7.52 -2.20 52.18
CA GLY A 317 -8.37 -1.39 51.30
C GLY A 317 -9.20 -2.21 50.34
N LEU A 318 -9.89 -1.47 49.44
CA LEU A 318 -10.61 -2.05 48.32
C LEU A 318 -9.79 -1.79 47.06
N PHE A 319 -9.53 -2.85 46.30
CA PHE A 319 -8.68 -2.78 45.08
C PHE A 319 -9.43 -3.26 43.87
N PHE A 320 -9.09 -2.65 42.72
CA PHE A 320 -9.49 -3.12 41.40
C PHE A 320 -8.27 -3.76 40.74
N ILE A 321 -8.51 -4.91 40.11
CA ILE A 321 -7.53 -5.61 39.31
C ILE A 321 -7.94 -5.47 37.84
N GLU A 322 -7.05 -4.94 37.04
CA GLU A 322 -7.18 -4.79 35.61
C GLU A 322 -6.08 -5.59 34.90
N THR A 323 -6.43 -6.23 33.80
CA THR A 323 -5.49 -7.06 33.02
C THR A 323 -5.51 -6.68 31.56
N PHE A 324 -4.34 -6.71 30.95
CA PHE A 324 -4.12 -6.29 29.57
C PHE A 324 -3.18 -7.25 28.87
N VAL A 325 -3.41 -7.43 27.56
CA VAL A 325 -2.52 -8.17 26.68
C VAL A 325 -2.11 -7.25 25.53
N TRP A 326 -0.82 -6.99 25.40
CA TRP A 326 -0.23 -6.13 24.38
C TRP A 326 0.79 -6.94 23.56
N ASP A 327 1.08 -6.47 22.34
CA ASP A 327 2.20 -7.01 21.58
C ASP A 327 3.55 -6.51 22.14
N ARG A 328 4.65 -6.95 21.55
CA ARG A 328 6.01 -6.53 21.94
C ARG A 328 6.32 -5.07 21.62
N ASN A 329 5.52 -4.40 20.81
CA ASN A 329 5.64 -2.99 20.46
C ASN A 329 4.74 -2.08 21.30
N ASN A 330 4.15 -2.62 22.39
CA ASN A 330 3.20 -1.95 23.28
C ASN A 330 1.89 -1.53 22.61
N VAL A 331 1.43 -2.31 21.62
CA VAL A 331 0.11 -2.14 21.02
C VAL A 331 -0.87 -3.13 21.67
N PRO A 332 -2.04 -2.68 22.17
CA PRO A 332 -3.07 -3.58 22.67
C PRO A 332 -3.51 -4.59 21.61
N ILE A 333 -3.50 -5.88 21.93
CA ILE A 333 -3.96 -6.97 21.04
C ILE A 333 -5.20 -7.69 21.60
N ALA A 334 -5.66 -7.28 22.78
CA ALA A 334 -6.92 -7.69 23.36
C ALA A 334 -7.59 -6.50 24.04
N GLU A 335 -8.91 -6.54 24.16
CA GLU A 335 -9.62 -5.62 25.06
C GLU A 335 -9.23 -5.92 26.51
N GLN A 336 -9.42 -4.91 27.38
CA GLN A 336 -9.20 -5.06 28.81
C GLN A 336 -10.04 -6.21 29.36
N GLY A 337 -9.44 -7.05 30.20
CA GLY A 337 -10.13 -8.14 30.87
C GLY A 337 -11.19 -7.67 31.86
N PRO A 338 -12.07 -8.59 32.32
CA PRO A 338 -13.06 -8.31 33.35
C PRO A 338 -12.42 -7.70 34.60
N PHE A 339 -13.11 -6.73 35.24
CA PHE A 339 -12.68 -6.18 36.50
C PHE A 339 -12.87 -7.18 37.65
N VAL A 340 -11.87 -7.28 38.49
CA VAL A 340 -11.97 -7.98 39.74
C VAL A 340 -11.85 -7.02 40.92
N LEU A 341 -12.78 -7.06 41.82
CA LEU A 341 -12.76 -6.36 43.11
C LEU A 341 -12.23 -7.27 44.19
N ILE A 342 -11.29 -6.79 44.99
CA ILE A 342 -10.71 -7.53 46.10
C ILE A 342 -10.66 -6.65 47.36
N ILE A 343 -11.01 -7.22 48.49
CA ILE A 343 -10.92 -6.57 49.80
C ILE A 343 -9.67 -7.09 50.51
N VAL A 344 -8.81 -6.19 50.92
CA VAL A 344 -7.64 -6.50 51.75
C VAL A 344 -7.91 -6.02 53.18
N ASN A 345 -7.93 -6.95 54.16
CA ASN A 345 -8.17 -6.72 55.56
C ASN A 345 -6.89 -6.68 56.40
#